data_4317beec070ba3e4a8aa81e440af0a4e
#
_entry.id   4317beec070ba3e4a8aa81e440af0a4e
#
_cell.length_a   1.000
_cell.length_b   1.000
_cell.length_c   1.000
_cell.angle_alpha   90.00
_cell.angle_beta   90.00
_cell.angle_gamma   90.00
#
_symmetry.space_group_name_H-M   'P 1'
#
loop_
_entity.id
_entity.type
_entity.pdbx_description
1 polymer ?
#
loop_
_entity_poly.entity_id
_entity_poly.type
_entity_poly.pdbx_seq_one_letter_code
_entity_poly.pdbx_strand_id
1 'polypeptide(L)'
;CYVIPGGIDVHTHFDLQAGAHRAVDDYYTGSIAAACGGTTTIVDHIAFGPKECSLHHQINEYHKLSEDKSVIDYSFHGVIQHVNPSILKEMEELFEDGITSMKIYMTYDDKLDDSGIYDVLKKAKELGMIIAVHAENDGVINNLREKYSKEGLLTPEYHGKSRSQECEAEAISRISYIADILEDAPLYIVHLSSETGLNEC
;
A
#
# COMPACT_ATOMS: atom_id res chain seq x y z
N CYS A 1 -6.33 21.31 30.01
CA CYS A 1 -5.48 20.34 29.33
C CYS A 1 -6.28 19.04 29.14
N TYR A 2 -6.27 18.48 27.93
CA TYR A 2 -6.90 17.18 27.66
C TYR A 2 -5.81 16.12 27.59
N VAL A 3 -6.03 14.95 28.16
CA VAL A 3 -5.21 13.76 28.00
C VAL A 3 -6.00 12.80 27.11
N ILE A 4 -5.44 12.43 26.00
CA ILE A 4 -6.04 11.54 25.00
C ILE A 4 -5.11 10.36 24.71
N PRO A 5 -5.59 9.23 24.19
CA PRO A 5 -4.72 8.18 23.66
C PRO A 5 -3.76 8.71 22.61
N GLY A 6 -2.58 8.11 22.48
CA GLY A 6 -1.65 8.41 21.41
C GLY A 6 -2.25 8.10 20.04
N GLY A 7 -1.79 8.80 19.01
CA GLY A 7 -2.22 8.56 17.63
C GLY A 7 -1.74 7.19 17.12
N ILE A 8 -2.53 6.60 16.22
CA ILE A 8 -2.13 5.42 15.43
C ILE A 8 -1.99 5.90 13.99
N ASP A 9 -0.80 5.82 13.41
CA ASP A 9 -0.56 6.11 12.01
C ASP A 9 -0.55 4.81 11.21
N VAL A 10 -1.54 4.64 10.36
CA VAL A 10 -1.73 3.41 9.58
C VAL A 10 -1.13 3.50 8.18
N HIS A 11 -0.30 4.51 7.90
CA HIS A 11 0.31 4.68 6.58
C HIS A 11 1.69 5.33 6.67
N THR A 12 2.68 4.55 7.02
CA THR A 12 4.10 4.95 7.01
C THR A 12 4.89 4.10 6.02
N HIS A 13 6.12 4.54 5.71
CA HIS A 13 7.07 3.87 4.83
C HIS A 13 8.49 4.04 5.36
N PHE A 14 8.78 3.45 6.53
CA PHE A 14 10.12 3.49 7.11
C PHE A 14 11.06 2.50 6.41
N ASP A 15 12.32 2.87 6.29
CA ASP A 15 13.34 2.04 5.60
C ASP A 15 12.95 1.63 4.17
N LEU A 16 11.95 2.27 3.55
CA LEU A 16 11.43 1.88 2.24
C LEU A 16 12.51 1.95 1.17
N GLN A 17 12.76 0.83 0.51
CA GLN A 17 13.59 0.77 -0.69
C GLN A 17 12.72 0.95 -1.93
N ALA A 18 12.89 2.05 -2.67
CA ALA A 18 12.19 2.33 -3.92
C ALA A 18 13.22 2.47 -5.06
N GLY A 19 13.41 1.42 -5.82
CA GLY A 19 14.43 1.37 -6.87
C GLY A 19 15.83 1.59 -6.30
N ALA A 20 16.54 2.63 -6.78
CA ALA A 20 17.87 3.01 -6.30
C ALA A 20 17.86 3.90 -5.04
N HIS A 21 16.69 4.31 -4.58
CA HIS A 21 16.52 5.22 -3.45
C HIS A 21 16.01 4.49 -2.23
N ARG A 22 16.47 4.93 -1.05
CA ARG A 22 15.95 4.45 0.24
C ARG A 22 15.41 5.63 1.02
N ALA A 23 14.29 5.43 1.75
CA ALA A 23 13.77 6.43 2.67
C ALA A 23 14.84 6.87 3.66
N VAL A 24 14.85 8.16 3.99
CA VAL A 24 15.84 8.75 4.91
C VAL A 24 15.61 8.24 6.34
N ASP A 25 14.34 8.09 6.73
CA ASP A 25 13.98 7.62 8.05
C ASP A 25 13.95 6.09 8.11
N ASP A 26 14.75 5.56 9.03
CA ASP A 26 14.67 4.18 9.48
C ASP A 26 13.64 4.05 10.63
N TYR A 27 13.46 2.84 11.15
CA TYR A 27 12.53 2.60 12.27
C TYR A 27 12.90 3.34 13.55
N TYR A 28 14.18 3.65 13.78
CA TYR A 28 14.60 4.41 14.95
C TYR A 28 14.27 5.90 14.80
N THR A 29 14.76 6.53 13.74
CA THR A 29 14.57 7.97 13.54
C THR A 29 13.11 8.34 13.26
N GLY A 30 12.43 7.56 12.44
CA GLY A 30 11.01 7.77 12.11
C GLY A 30 10.09 7.56 13.32
N SER A 31 10.33 6.53 14.14
CA SER A 31 9.51 6.30 15.33
C SER A 31 9.74 7.35 16.43
N ILE A 32 10.95 7.91 16.56
CA ILE A 32 11.20 9.07 17.43
C ILE A 32 10.40 10.28 16.94
N ALA A 33 10.42 10.56 15.63
CA ALA A 33 9.65 11.68 15.06
C ALA A 33 8.14 11.49 15.31
N ALA A 34 7.62 10.28 15.10
CA ALA A 34 6.24 9.92 15.39
C ALA A 34 5.88 10.13 16.87
N ALA A 35 6.70 9.62 17.82
CA ALA A 35 6.52 9.80 19.24
C ALA A 35 6.51 11.29 19.64
N CYS A 36 7.42 12.09 19.08
CA CYS A 36 7.45 13.54 19.33
C CYS A 36 6.19 14.24 18.80
N GLY A 37 5.55 13.72 17.76
CA GLY A 37 4.27 14.19 17.23
C GLY A 37 3.04 13.69 17.99
N GLY A 38 3.21 12.77 18.93
CA GLY A 38 2.11 12.17 19.71
C GLY A 38 1.54 10.88 19.11
N THR A 39 2.19 10.30 18.09
CA THR A 39 1.87 8.98 17.55
C THR A 39 2.59 7.91 18.38
N THR A 40 1.85 6.92 18.85
CA THR A 40 2.36 5.86 19.74
C THR A 40 2.34 4.48 19.09
N THR A 41 1.73 4.37 17.92
CA THR A 41 1.66 3.12 17.15
C THR A 41 1.70 3.44 15.67
N ILE A 42 2.42 2.65 14.91
CA ILE A 42 2.42 2.71 13.44
C ILE A 42 2.01 1.36 12.84
N VAL A 43 1.35 1.41 11.68
CA VAL A 43 1.18 0.23 10.81
C VAL A 43 1.85 0.56 9.49
N ASP A 44 3.03 -0.01 9.26
CA ASP A 44 3.91 0.38 8.17
C ASP A 44 3.60 -0.40 6.89
N HIS A 45 3.64 0.28 5.75
CA HIS A 45 3.57 -0.35 4.43
C HIS A 45 4.95 -0.82 4.00
N ILE A 46 5.19 -2.11 4.08
CA ILE A 46 6.48 -2.72 3.69
C ILE A 46 6.71 -2.61 2.18
N ALA A 47 7.99 -2.60 1.77
CA ALA A 47 8.37 -2.57 0.35
C ALA A 47 8.07 -3.89 -0.36
N PHE A 48 8.09 -3.85 -1.70
CA PHE A 48 8.12 -5.06 -2.51
C PHE A 48 9.37 -5.90 -2.20
N GLY A 49 9.19 -7.21 -2.20
CA GLY A 49 10.28 -8.16 -2.05
C GLY A 49 10.88 -8.60 -3.39
N PRO A 50 11.81 -9.54 -3.36
CA PRO A 50 12.26 -10.22 -4.55
C PRO A 50 11.08 -10.79 -5.34
N LYS A 51 11.23 -10.83 -6.66
CA LYS A 51 10.18 -11.37 -7.52
C LYS A 51 9.77 -12.78 -7.07
N GLU A 52 8.46 -13.00 -6.98
CA GLU A 52 7.86 -14.28 -6.56
C GLU A 52 8.21 -14.73 -5.12
N CYS A 53 8.66 -13.81 -4.24
CA CYS A 53 8.87 -14.17 -2.85
C CYS A 53 7.56 -14.42 -2.10
N SER A 54 7.65 -15.14 -0.98
CA SER A 54 6.51 -15.35 -0.08
C SER A 54 6.17 -14.06 0.69
N LEU A 55 4.94 -13.96 1.18
CA LEU A 55 4.52 -12.87 2.07
C LEU A 55 5.33 -12.89 3.36
N HIS A 56 5.61 -14.06 3.91
CA HIS A 56 6.44 -14.22 5.11
C HIS A 56 7.86 -13.69 4.92
N HIS A 57 8.44 -13.79 3.71
CA HIS A 57 9.78 -13.25 3.46
C HIS A 57 9.84 -11.76 3.78
N GLN A 58 8.93 -10.96 3.24
CA GLN A 58 8.93 -9.52 3.44
C GLN A 58 8.60 -9.12 4.88
N ILE A 59 7.64 -9.77 5.50
CA ILE A 59 7.32 -9.55 6.92
C ILE A 59 8.55 -9.82 7.79
N ASN A 60 9.25 -10.93 7.56
CA ASN A 60 10.46 -11.27 8.33
C ASN A 60 11.61 -10.27 8.11
N GLU A 61 11.79 -9.78 6.86
CA GLU A 61 12.80 -8.76 6.59
C GLU A 61 12.49 -7.44 7.33
N TYR A 62 11.22 -7.04 7.36
CA TYR A 62 10.81 -5.81 8.05
C TYR A 62 10.83 -5.95 9.58
N HIS A 63 10.58 -7.14 10.12
CA HIS A 63 10.84 -7.40 11.54
C HIS A 63 12.32 -7.19 11.91
N LYS A 64 13.27 -7.65 11.10
CA LYS A 64 14.70 -7.40 11.32
C LYS A 64 15.07 -5.91 11.25
N LEU A 65 14.34 -5.12 10.44
CA LEU A 65 14.57 -3.68 10.33
C LEU A 65 14.01 -2.90 11.54
N SER A 66 12.93 -3.38 12.15
CA SER A 66 12.18 -2.69 13.20
C SER A 66 12.50 -3.16 14.61
N GLU A 67 12.86 -4.45 14.80
CA GLU A 67 13.19 -5.05 16.09
C GLU A 67 14.35 -4.30 16.74
N ASP A 68 14.20 -4.00 18.04
CA ASP A 68 15.16 -3.25 18.86
C ASP A 68 15.45 -1.80 18.38
N LYS A 69 14.74 -1.29 17.34
CA LYS A 69 14.91 0.07 16.82
C LYS A 69 13.69 0.95 17.03
N SER A 70 12.50 0.44 16.78
CA SER A 70 11.29 1.24 17.00
C SER A 70 11.13 1.59 18.48
N VAL A 71 10.88 2.87 18.78
CA VAL A 71 10.63 3.37 20.15
C VAL A 71 9.13 3.45 20.47
N ILE A 72 8.28 3.09 19.54
CA ILE A 72 6.82 3.00 19.69
C ILE A 72 6.35 1.63 19.19
N ASP A 73 5.09 1.31 19.45
CA ASP A 73 4.48 0.08 18.93
C ASP A 73 4.41 0.10 17.39
N TYR A 74 4.57 -1.06 16.78
CA TYR A 74 4.48 -1.17 15.33
C TYR A 74 3.82 -2.48 14.89
N SER A 75 3.22 -2.42 13.70
CA SER A 75 2.76 -3.57 12.92
C SER A 75 2.99 -3.27 11.42
N PHE A 76 2.58 -4.18 10.56
CA PHE A 76 2.77 -4.07 9.12
C PHE A 76 1.48 -4.30 8.34
N HIS A 77 1.37 -3.62 7.20
CA HIS A 77 0.56 -4.10 6.09
C HIS A 77 1.42 -5.02 5.23
N GLY A 78 1.03 -6.27 5.07
CA GLY A 78 1.68 -7.14 4.11
C GLY A 78 1.51 -6.59 2.68
N VAL A 79 2.48 -6.82 1.79
CA VAL A 79 2.40 -6.38 0.40
C VAL A 79 2.21 -7.58 -0.53
N ILE A 80 1.20 -7.53 -1.40
CA ILE A 80 0.93 -8.58 -2.39
C ILE A 80 1.36 -8.06 -3.77
N GLN A 81 2.38 -8.67 -4.34
CA GLN A 81 2.97 -8.31 -5.64
C GLN A 81 2.70 -9.36 -6.74
N HIS A 82 2.14 -10.49 -6.39
CA HIS A 82 1.67 -11.54 -7.30
C HIS A 82 0.66 -12.43 -6.58
N VAL A 83 -0.15 -13.14 -7.33
CA VAL A 83 -1.21 -13.99 -6.78
C VAL A 83 -1.07 -15.42 -7.29
N ASN A 84 -1.10 -16.37 -6.38
CA ASN A 84 -1.16 -17.80 -6.64
C ASN A 84 -1.74 -18.51 -5.39
N PRO A 85 -2.07 -19.81 -5.45
CA PRO A 85 -2.65 -20.52 -4.31
C PRO A 85 -1.80 -20.49 -3.03
N SER A 86 -0.46 -20.40 -3.13
CA SER A 86 0.43 -20.30 -1.96
C SER A 86 0.27 -18.94 -1.28
N ILE A 87 0.27 -17.85 -2.04
CA ILE A 87 0.08 -16.48 -1.51
C ILE A 87 -1.27 -16.34 -0.80
N LEU A 88 -2.34 -16.88 -1.39
CA LEU A 88 -3.66 -16.84 -0.75
C LEU A 88 -3.70 -17.65 0.56
N LYS A 89 -2.94 -18.73 0.66
CA LYS A 89 -2.77 -19.47 1.91
C LYS A 89 -1.92 -18.69 2.92
N GLU A 90 -0.85 -18.08 2.48
CA GLU A 90 0.01 -17.25 3.33
C GLU A 90 -0.73 -16.02 3.91
N MET A 91 -1.74 -15.48 3.20
CA MET A 91 -2.64 -14.46 3.78
C MET A 91 -3.36 -14.97 5.03
N GLU A 92 -3.82 -16.23 5.01
CA GLU A 92 -4.48 -16.87 6.15
C GLU A 92 -3.50 -17.06 7.32
N GLU A 93 -2.29 -17.56 7.04
CA GLU A 93 -1.22 -17.75 8.02
C GLU A 93 -0.82 -16.41 8.67
N LEU A 94 -0.63 -15.35 7.88
CA LEU A 94 -0.32 -14.01 8.39
C LEU A 94 -1.47 -13.40 9.19
N PHE A 95 -2.72 -13.68 8.81
CA PHE A 95 -3.87 -13.24 9.59
C PHE A 95 -3.88 -13.87 10.99
N GLU A 96 -3.57 -15.16 11.10
CA GLU A 96 -3.42 -15.86 12.38
C GLU A 96 -2.26 -15.29 13.21
N ASP A 97 -1.20 -14.81 12.56
CA ASP A 97 -0.05 -14.14 13.20
C ASP A 97 -0.35 -12.66 13.57
N GLY A 98 -1.55 -12.16 13.28
CA GLY A 98 -1.98 -10.80 13.64
C GLY A 98 -1.75 -9.73 12.57
N ILE A 99 -1.31 -10.08 11.35
CA ILE A 99 -1.24 -9.17 10.20
C ILE A 99 -2.61 -9.17 9.51
N THR A 100 -3.46 -8.21 9.86
CA THR A 100 -4.88 -8.19 9.48
C THR A 100 -5.20 -7.32 8.27
N SER A 101 -4.17 -6.82 7.60
CA SER A 101 -4.32 -5.98 6.41
C SER A 101 -3.20 -6.21 5.41
N MET A 102 -3.55 -6.11 4.12
CA MET A 102 -2.61 -6.24 3.01
C MET A 102 -2.66 -5.02 2.11
N LYS A 103 -1.55 -4.71 1.46
CA LYS A 103 -1.41 -3.66 0.47
C LYS A 103 -1.32 -4.25 -0.92
N ILE A 104 -2.08 -3.69 -1.86
CA ILE A 104 -1.98 -3.96 -3.29
C ILE A 104 -1.83 -2.67 -4.08
N TYR A 105 -1.39 -2.81 -5.31
CA TYR A 105 -1.18 -1.70 -6.24
C TYR A 105 -1.88 -1.98 -7.56
N MET A 106 -2.48 -0.95 -8.15
CA MET A 106 -3.05 -0.98 -9.50
C MET A 106 -2.14 -0.27 -10.52
N THR A 107 -1.01 0.23 -10.09
CA THR A 107 0.05 0.87 -10.88
C THR A 107 1.42 0.34 -10.44
N TYR A 108 2.49 0.73 -11.14
CA TYR A 108 3.86 0.23 -10.99
C TYR A 108 4.09 -1.17 -11.56
N ASP A 109 5.35 -1.64 -11.49
CA ASP A 109 5.78 -2.90 -12.12
C ASP A 109 5.18 -4.13 -11.43
N ASP A 110 4.95 -4.05 -10.12
CA ASP A 110 4.40 -5.12 -9.27
C ASP A 110 2.87 -4.96 -9.01
N LYS A 111 2.17 -4.26 -9.92
CA LYS A 111 0.71 -4.15 -9.86
C LYS A 111 0.02 -5.49 -10.10
N LEU A 112 -1.15 -5.66 -9.48
CA LEU A 112 -2.04 -6.76 -9.78
C LEU A 112 -2.96 -6.41 -10.96
N ASP A 113 -3.34 -7.44 -11.72
CA ASP A 113 -4.45 -7.36 -12.66
C ASP A 113 -5.80 -7.59 -11.95
N ASP A 114 -6.90 -7.35 -12.67
CA ASP A 114 -8.24 -7.46 -12.09
C ASP A 114 -8.57 -8.88 -11.58
N SER A 115 -7.98 -9.93 -12.18
CA SER A 115 -8.14 -11.31 -11.70
C SER A 115 -7.46 -11.51 -10.36
N GLY A 116 -6.21 -11.05 -10.22
CA GLY A 116 -5.47 -11.11 -8.96
C GLY A 116 -6.14 -10.26 -7.87
N ILE A 117 -6.63 -9.07 -8.22
CA ILE A 117 -7.39 -8.20 -7.30
C ILE A 117 -8.65 -8.93 -6.80
N TYR A 118 -9.41 -9.56 -7.70
CA TYR A 118 -10.60 -10.32 -7.34
C TYR A 118 -10.29 -11.45 -6.36
N ASP A 119 -9.25 -12.26 -6.63
CA ASP A 119 -8.87 -13.39 -5.77
C ASP A 119 -8.40 -12.91 -4.38
N VAL A 120 -7.63 -11.82 -4.32
CA VAL A 120 -7.18 -11.21 -3.06
C VAL A 120 -8.33 -10.66 -2.25
N LEU A 121 -9.24 -9.88 -2.86
CA LEU A 121 -10.40 -9.31 -2.19
C LEU A 121 -11.35 -10.41 -1.68
N LYS A 122 -11.55 -11.46 -2.47
CA LYS A 122 -12.33 -12.63 -2.06
C LYS A 122 -11.73 -13.31 -0.83
N LYS A 123 -10.43 -13.57 -0.83
CA LYS A 123 -9.73 -14.17 0.31
C LYS A 123 -9.75 -13.25 1.53
N ALA A 124 -9.54 -11.96 1.34
CA ALA A 124 -9.61 -10.96 2.41
C ALA A 124 -11.00 -10.91 3.08
N LYS A 125 -12.08 -10.97 2.28
CA LYS A 125 -13.45 -11.04 2.80
C LYS A 125 -13.67 -12.30 3.65
N GLU A 126 -13.19 -13.47 3.20
CA GLU A 126 -13.28 -14.74 3.94
C GLU A 126 -12.61 -14.65 5.32
N LEU A 127 -11.47 -13.94 5.40
CA LEU A 127 -10.67 -13.79 6.61
C LEU A 127 -11.09 -12.60 7.49
N GLY A 128 -11.82 -11.64 6.95
CA GLY A 128 -12.07 -10.36 7.62
C GLY A 128 -10.87 -9.40 7.58
N MET A 129 -9.96 -9.56 6.62
CA MET A 129 -8.83 -8.67 6.38
C MET A 129 -9.25 -7.42 5.62
N ILE A 130 -8.50 -6.32 5.79
CA ILE A 130 -8.65 -5.10 4.99
C ILE A 130 -7.60 -5.09 3.88
N ILE A 131 -8.04 -4.77 2.66
CA ILE A 131 -7.12 -4.56 1.54
C ILE A 131 -6.95 -3.05 1.31
N ALA A 132 -5.75 -2.56 1.59
CA ALA A 132 -5.32 -1.20 1.28
C ALA A 132 -4.86 -1.14 -0.18
N VAL A 133 -5.36 -0.19 -0.97
CA VAL A 133 -5.04 -0.12 -2.39
C VAL A 133 -4.51 1.24 -2.81
N HIS A 134 -3.40 1.24 -3.55
CA HIS A 134 -2.95 2.37 -4.34
C HIS A 134 -3.65 2.29 -5.70
N ALA A 135 -4.67 3.11 -5.90
CA ALA A 135 -5.56 3.04 -7.06
C ALA A 135 -5.23 4.13 -8.08
N GLU A 136 -4.52 3.77 -9.14
CA GLU A 136 -4.26 4.62 -10.30
C GLU A 136 -4.23 3.78 -11.59
N ASN A 137 -4.66 4.38 -12.72
CA ASN A 137 -4.64 3.75 -14.03
C ASN A 137 -3.22 3.71 -14.62
N ASP A 138 -2.54 2.58 -14.47
CA ASP A 138 -1.16 2.38 -14.93
C ASP A 138 -0.96 2.59 -16.44
N GLY A 139 -1.89 2.12 -17.25
CA GLY A 139 -1.79 2.23 -18.71
C GLY A 139 -1.75 3.67 -19.18
N VAL A 140 -2.63 4.52 -18.66
CA VAL A 140 -2.68 5.95 -19.00
C VAL A 140 -1.44 6.66 -18.47
N ILE A 141 -1.05 6.40 -17.23
CA ILE A 141 0.14 6.99 -16.61
C ILE A 141 1.40 6.70 -17.43
N ASN A 142 1.62 5.45 -17.81
CA ASN A 142 2.81 5.05 -18.57
C ASN A 142 2.84 5.71 -19.95
N ASN A 143 1.70 5.81 -20.63
CA ASN A 143 1.61 6.53 -21.92
C ASN A 143 1.94 8.02 -21.78
N LEU A 144 1.42 8.68 -20.72
CA LEU A 144 1.70 10.10 -20.48
C LEU A 144 3.17 10.32 -20.08
N ARG A 145 3.74 9.47 -19.24
CA ARG A 145 5.17 9.51 -18.89
C ARG A 145 6.06 9.35 -20.10
N GLU A 146 5.76 8.39 -20.98
CA GLU A 146 6.51 8.19 -22.22
C GLU A 146 6.41 9.42 -23.15
N LYS A 147 5.20 9.98 -23.31
CA LYS A 147 4.98 11.21 -24.08
C LYS A 147 5.84 12.36 -23.54
N TYR A 148 5.73 12.67 -22.26
CA TYR A 148 6.47 13.77 -21.66
C TYR A 148 7.98 13.55 -21.72
N SER A 149 8.44 12.32 -21.56
CA SER A 149 9.86 11.98 -21.71
C SER A 149 10.37 12.25 -23.12
N LYS A 150 9.61 11.86 -24.15
CA LYS A 150 9.96 12.14 -25.58
C LYS A 150 9.99 13.64 -25.90
N GLU A 151 9.16 14.43 -25.21
CA GLU A 151 9.09 15.89 -25.36
C GLU A 151 10.14 16.63 -24.51
N GLY A 152 10.96 15.91 -23.71
CA GLY A 152 11.97 16.49 -22.82
C GLY A 152 11.37 17.18 -21.57
N LEU A 153 10.11 16.92 -21.25
CA LEU A 153 9.36 17.50 -20.15
C LEU A 153 9.54 16.67 -18.86
N LEU A 154 10.70 16.83 -18.20
CA LEU A 154 11.14 15.99 -17.07
C LEU A 154 11.10 16.68 -15.69
N THR A 155 10.52 17.89 -15.62
CA THR A 155 10.41 18.61 -14.35
C THR A 155 9.34 17.98 -13.44
N PRO A 156 9.41 18.16 -12.09
CA PRO A 156 8.48 17.54 -11.13
C PRO A 156 7.00 17.80 -11.42
N GLU A 157 6.64 18.92 -12.05
CA GLU A 157 5.26 19.23 -12.42
C GLU A 157 4.63 18.19 -13.38
N TYR A 158 5.44 17.55 -14.24
CA TYR A 158 4.97 16.53 -15.18
C TYR A 158 4.75 15.17 -14.50
N HIS A 159 5.27 14.97 -13.30
CA HIS A 159 4.88 13.85 -12.47
C HIS A 159 3.37 13.93 -12.14
N GLY A 160 2.90 15.06 -11.62
CA GLY A 160 1.47 15.28 -11.36
C GLY A 160 0.61 15.28 -12.63
N LYS A 161 1.12 15.87 -13.74
CA LYS A 161 0.39 15.88 -15.04
C LYS A 161 0.24 14.49 -15.65
N SER A 162 1.14 13.55 -15.36
CA SER A 162 1.02 12.16 -15.82
C SER A 162 0.11 11.31 -14.93
N ARG A 163 -0.22 11.80 -13.72
CA ARG A 163 -1.06 11.15 -12.71
C ARG A 163 -2.26 12.05 -12.41
N SER A 164 -3.12 12.21 -13.43
CA SER A 164 -4.27 13.08 -13.30
C SER A 164 -5.33 12.47 -12.36
N GLN A 165 -6.23 13.32 -11.87
CA GLN A 165 -7.34 12.89 -11.03
C GLN A 165 -8.24 11.82 -11.68
N GLU A 166 -8.32 11.82 -13.03
CA GLU A 166 -9.09 10.81 -13.77
C GLU A 166 -8.41 9.44 -13.72
N CYS A 167 -7.07 9.39 -13.61
CA CYS A 167 -6.34 8.12 -13.42
C CYS A 167 -6.65 7.49 -12.07
N GLU A 168 -6.78 8.32 -11.02
CA GLU A 168 -7.17 7.87 -9.68
C GLU A 168 -8.65 7.46 -9.67
N ALA A 169 -9.55 8.31 -10.16
CA ALA A 169 -10.99 8.07 -10.15
C ALA A 169 -11.38 6.80 -10.91
N GLU A 170 -10.83 6.57 -12.12
CA GLU A 170 -11.10 5.35 -12.90
C GLU A 170 -10.69 4.09 -12.12
N ALA A 171 -9.50 4.09 -11.52
CA ALA A 171 -9.02 2.94 -10.77
C ALA A 171 -9.84 2.68 -9.50
N ILE A 172 -10.26 3.73 -8.79
CA ILE A 172 -11.15 3.63 -7.63
C ILE A 172 -12.49 3.04 -8.05
N SER A 173 -13.12 3.60 -9.09
CA SER A 173 -14.40 3.11 -9.61
C SER A 173 -14.31 1.62 -9.97
N ARG A 174 -13.26 1.22 -10.66
CA ARG A 174 -13.04 -0.17 -11.07
C ARG A 174 -12.89 -1.13 -9.89
N ILE A 175 -12.06 -0.79 -8.91
CA ILE A 175 -11.87 -1.69 -7.76
C ILE A 175 -13.11 -1.72 -6.84
N SER A 176 -13.84 -0.62 -6.73
CA SER A 176 -15.09 -0.57 -5.99
C SER A 176 -16.14 -1.52 -6.59
N TYR A 177 -16.28 -1.55 -7.92
CA TYR A 177 -17.16 -2.54 -8.58
C TYR A 177 -16.70 -3.98 -8.37
N ILE A 178 -15.39 -4.26 -8.30
CA ILE A 178 -14.89 -5.60 -7.97
C ILE A 178 -15.27 -5.98 -6.53
N ALA A 179 -15.15 -5.03 -5.59
CA ALA A 179 -15.56 -5.25 -4.20
C ALA A 179 -17.07 -5.48 -4.07
N ASP A 180 -17.90 -4.72 -4.82
CA ASP A 180 -19.36 -4.89 -4.88
C ASP A 180 -19.77 -6.27 -5.41
N ILE A 181 -19.13 -6.75 -6.47
CA ILE A 181 -19.35 -8.11 -7.02
C ILE A 181 -19.10 -9.18 -5.96
N LEU A 182 -18.19 -8.91 -5.04
CA LEU A 182 -17.87 -9.77 -3.90
C LEU A 182 -18.76 -9.49 -2.66
N GLU A 183 -19.86 -8.75 -2.82
CA GLU A 183 -20.80 -8.43 -1.75
C GLU A 183 -20.12 -7.66 -0.60
N ASP A 184 -19.57 -6.50 -0.89
CA ASP A 184 -18.89 -5.58 0.04
C ASP A 184 -17.57 -6.16 0.65
N ALA A 185 -16.64 -6.60 -0.20
CA ALA A 185 -15.31 -7.00 0.27
C ALA A 185 -14.58 -5.82 0.94
N PRO A 186 -13.90 -6.03 2.09
CA PRO A 186 -13.25 -4.95 2.84
C PRO A 186 -12.15 -4.26 2.04
N LEU A 187 -12.36 -2.99 1.69
CA LEU A 187 -11.48 -2.18 0.86
C LEU A 187 -11.14 -0.86 1.55
N TYR A 188 -9.89 -0.43 1.46
CA TYR A 188 -9.42 0.85 1.93
C TYR A 188 -8.61 1.57 0.84
N ILE A 189 -9.17 2.64 0.28
CA ILE A 189 -8.46 3.49 -0.69
C ILE A 189 -7.48 4.35 0.10
N VAL A 190 -6.17 4.14 -0.10
CA VAL A 190 -5.14 4.91 0.61
C VAL A 190 -4.90 6.25 -0.07
N HIS A 191 -4.41 7.23 0.68
CA HIS A 191 -3.99 8.57 0.20
C HIS A 191 -4.85 9.13 -0.93
N LEU A 192 -6.17 8.99 -0.85
CA LEU A 192 -7.15 9.54 -1.77
C LEU A 192 -6.91 11.05 -1.96
N SER A 193 -6.57 11.46 -3.18
CA SER A 193 -5.98 12.77 -3.44
C SER A 193 -6.86 13.70 -4.27
N SER A 194 -7.94 13.19 -4.89
CA SER A 194 -8.78 13.99 -5.79
C SER A 194 -10.25 13.98 -5.40
N GLU A 195 -10.95 15.09 -5.72
CA GLU A 195 -12.40 15.19 -5.56
C GLU A 195 -13.13 14.19 -6.47
N THR A 196 -12.65 13.99 -7.69
CA THR A 196 -13.21 13.01 -8.61
C THR A 196 -13.06 11.59 -8.07
N GLY A 197 -11.91 11.23 -7.49
CA GLY A 197 -11.70 9.95 -6.83
C GLY A 197 -12.63 9.77 -5.61
N LEU A 198 -12.83 10.81 -4.81
CA LEU A 198 -13.75 10.75 -3.68
C LEU A 198 -15.21 10.49 -4.11
N ASN A 199 -15.61 11.01 -5.26
CA ASN A 199 -16.96 10.79 -5.78
C ASN A 199 -17.19 9.36 -6.32
N GLU A 200 -16.12 8.59 -6.53
CA GLU A 200 -16.20 7.19 -6.97
C GLU A 200 -16.17 6.20 -5.77
N CYS A 201 -15.92 6.67 -4.55
CA CYS A 201 -16.05 5.91 -3.30
C CYS A 201 -17.51 5.85 -2.83
#